data_f17cfd38bf8f63cd1a77773c3631a721
#
_entry.id   f17cfd38bf8f63cd1a77773c3631a721
#
_cell.length_a   1.000
_cell.length_b   1.000
_cell.length_c   1.000
_cell.angle_alpha   90.00
_cell.angle_beta   90.00
_cell.angle_gamma   90.00
#
_symmetry.space_group_name_H-M   'P 1'
#
loop_
_entity.id
_entity.type
_entity.pdbx_description
1 polymer ?
#
loop_
_entity_poly.entity_id
_entity_poly.type
_entity_poly.pdbx_seq_one_letter_code
_entity_poly.pdbx_strand_id
1 'polypeptide(L)'
;MEKTVNITNFIGVYDNYISEEECNKAIEVYEKHNKFNQTINRIGSEKSSILQKQDQQFFVGEHNIDVWWESLKTLIINFDMAWKHYKENTGADSVYDGNNFNYTNLKIQKTLPTEGYHVWHIEHGQGYHNEARAFVFSVYLNDVEEGGETEFLHFSKRVKPKRGRIVIWPAGFPYVHRGNSPFV
;
A
#
# COMPACT_ATOMS: atom_id res chain seq x y z
N MET A 1 21.39 -6.31 2.60
CA MET A 1 20.57 -7.54 2.69
C MET A 1 20.19 -7.98 1.29
N GLU A 2 20.11 -9.28 1.04
CA GLU A 2 19.72 -9.83 -0.26
C GLU A 2 18.23 -9.58 -0.53
N LYS A 3 17.91 -9.19 -1.78
CA LYS A 3 16.51 -9.03 -2.21
C LYS A 3 15.87 -10.41 -2.31
N THR A 4 14.69 -10.59 -1.73
CA THR A 4 13.92 -11.83 -1.82
C THR A 4 12.54 -11.58 -2.37
N VAL A 5 12.03 -12.54 -3.13
CA VAL A 5 10.73 -12.47 -3.79
C VAL A 5 9.95 -13.75 -3.56
N ASN A 6 8.70 -13.63 -3.19
CA ASN A 6 7.75 -14.73 -3.14
C ASN A 6 6.46 -14.31 -3.84
N ILE A 7 6.12 -14.97 -4.96
CA ILE A 7 4.84 -14.78 -5.65
C ILE A 7 4.04 -16.07 -5.52
N THR A 8 2.93 -16.00 -4.80
CA THR A 8 2.03 -17.14 -4.60
C THR A 8 0.59 -16.69 -4.83
N ASN A 9 -0.16 -17.38 -5.68
CA ASN A 9 -1.52 -17.00 -6.05
C ASN A 9 -1.62 -15.53 -6.50
N PHE A 10 -0.68 -15.06 -7.31
CA PHE A 10 -0.56 -13.68 -7.77
C PHE A 10 -0.40 -12.63 -6.65
N ILE A 11 -0.16 -13.04 -5.42
CA ILE A 11 0.21 -12.14 -4.32
C ILE A 11 1.73 -12.13 -4.23
N GLY A 12 2.35 -11.04 -4.68
CA GLY A 12 3.80 -10.82 -4.67
C GLY A 12 4.23 -10.16 -3.37
N VAL A 13 5.21 -10.74 -2.70
CA VAL A 13 5.86 -10.19 -1.50
C VAL A 13 7.34 -10.02 -1.80
N TYR A 14 7.83 -8.80 -1.65
CA TYR A 14 9.17 -8.38 -2.01
C TYR A 14 9.87 -7.79 -0.79
N ASP A 15 10.91 -8.44 -0.31
CA ASP A 15 11.70 -7.97 0.83
C ASP A 15 13.02 -7.35 0.38
N ASN A 16 13.46 -6.34 1.12
CA ASN A 16 14.73 -5.64 0.90
C ASN A 16 14.84 -4.89 -0.44
N TYR A 17 13.70 -4.50 -1.02
CA TYR A 17 13.65 -3.62 -2.21
C TYR A 17 13.71 -2.15 -1.83
N ILE A 18 13.08 -1.79 -0.73
CA ILE A 18 13.09 -0.42 -0.17
C ILE A 18 13.99 -0.42 1.05
N SER A 19 14.93 0.50 1.10
CA SER A 19 15.88 0.65 2.21
C SER A 19 15.22 1.29 3.44
N GLU A 20 15.86 1.14 4.58
CA GLU A 20 15.43 1.83 5.81
C GLU A 20 15.46 3.35 5.65
N GLU A 21 16.47 3.90 4.97
CA GLU A 21 16.56 5.33 4.70
C GLU A 21 15.38 5.85 3.88
N GLU A 22 14.97 5.11 2.84
CA GLU A 22 13.81 5.45 2.00
C GLU A 22 12.51 5.39 2.79
N CYS A 23 12.35 4.39 3.62
CA CYS A 23 11.20 4.29 4.53
C CYS A 23 11.14 5.48 5.50
N ASN A 24 12.26 5.84 6.10
CA ASN A 24 12.35 6.96 7.02
C ASN A 24 12.01 8.29 6.33
N LYS A 25 12.52 8.53 5.12
CA LYS A 25 12.15 9.71 4.31
C LYS A 25 10.66 9.80 4.04
N ALA A 26 10.02 8.66 3.74
CA ALA A 26 8.56 8.63 3.53
C ALA A 26 7.79 8.95 4.82
N ILE A 27 8.23 8.44 5.96
CA ILE A 27 7.67 8.78 7.28
C ILE A 27 7.85 10.27 7.58
N GLU A 28 9.03 10.84 7.31
CA GLU A 28 9.30 12.27 7.51
C GLU A 28 8.39 13.16 6.66
N VAL A 29 8.13 12.79 5.40
CA VAL A 29 7.17 13.48 4.54
C VAL A 29 5.79 13.48 5.18
N TYR A 30 5.32 12.32 5.66
CA TYR A 30 4.04 12.22 6.33
C TYR A 30 3.98 13.08 7.60
N GLU A 31 4.96 12.96 8.50
CA GLU A 31 4.95 13.68 9.79
C GLU A 31 5.08 15.20 9.60
N LYS A 32 5.79 15.65 8.56
CA LYS A 32 5.82 17.07 8.18
C LYS A 32 4.43 17.59 7.82
N HIS A 33 3.69 16.85 6.99
CA HIS A 33 2.33 17.24 6.60
C HIS A 33 1.34 17.12 7.75
N ASN A 34 1.49 16.12 8.59
CA ASN A 34 0.68 15.94 9.79
C ASN A 34 0.85 17.11 10.77
N LYS A 35 2.07 17.58 10.96
CA LYS A 35 2.37 18.75 11.82
C LYS A 35 1.66 20.03 11.35
N PHE A 36 1.40 20.17 10.06
CA PHE A 36 0.67 21.31 9.48
C PHE A 36 -0.82 21.03 9.26
N ASN A 37 -1.39 19.97 9.86
CA ASN A 37 -2.79 19.57 9.69
C ASN A 37 -3.19 19.34 8.22
N GLN A 38 -2.28 18.84 7.41
CA GLN A 38 -2.51 18.53 5.99
C GLN A 38 -2.79 17.04 5.74
N THR A 39 -2.94 16.26 6.79
CA THR A 39 -3.37 14.87 6.75
C THR A 39 -4.89 14.78 6.89
N ILE A 40 -5.46 13.73 6.30
CA ILE A 40 -6.88 13.42 6.39
C ILE A 40 -7.08 12.33 7.41
N ASN A 41 -7.84 12.63 8.46
CA ASN A 41 -8.26 11.64 9.43
C ASN A 41 -9.56 11.00 8.96
N ARG A 42 -9.58 9.68 8.84
CA ARG A 42 -10.77 8.92 8.45
C ARG A 42 -11.56 8.37 9.64
N ILE A 43 -11.32 8.87 10.83
CA ILE A 43 -12.10 8.54 12.03
C ILE A 43 -13.44 9.26 11.94
N GLY A 44 -14.52 8.48 11.89
CA GLY A 44 -15.88 9.02 12.00
C GLY A 44 -16.36 9.88 10.82
N SER A 45 -15.85 9.67 9.60
CA SER A 45 -16.45 10.27 8.42
C SER A 45 -17.86 9.71 8.21
N GLU A 46 -18.80 10.52 7.70
CA GLU A 46 -20.19 10.09 7.43
C GLU A 46 -20.31 8.83 6.56
N LYS A 47 -19.27 8.47 5.84
CA LYS A 47 -19.21 7.33 4.92
C LYS A 47 -18.46 6.10 5.46
N SER A 48 -17.71 6.23 6.55
CA SER A 48 -17.01 5.09 7.17
C SER A 48 -17.13 5.17 8.69
N SER A 49 -17.74 4.15 9.29
CA SER A 49 -17.73 4.06 10.75
C SER A 49 -16.34 3.64 11.24
N ILE A 50 -16.01 3.93 12.48
CA ILE A 50 -14.80 3.47 13.17
C ILE A 50 -14.67 1.94 13.13
N LEU A 51 -15.80 1.22 13.11
CA LEU A 51 -15.85 -0.23 12.98
C LEU A 51 -15.47 -0.74 11.59
N GLN A 52 -15.53 0.14 10.58
CA GLN A 52 -15.20 -0.20 9.21
C GLN A 52 -13.74 0.14 8.90
N LYS A 53 -13.32 1.37 9.20
CA LYS A 53 -12.00 1.87 8.87
C LYS A 53 -11.59 3.02 9.77
N GLN A 54 -10.36 2.95 10.24
CA GLN A 54 -9.75 4.00 11.05
C GLN A 54 -8.28 4.11 10.69
N ASP A 55 -7.87 5.26 10.20
CA ASP A 55 -6.48 5.61 9.90
C ASP A 55 -6.34 7.10 9.59
N GLN A 56 -5.11 7.54 9.45
CA GLN A 56 -4.76 8.88 9.04
C GLN A 56 -3.91 8.81 7.77
N GLN A 57 -4.14 9.68 6.79
CA GLN A 57 -3.47 9.60 5.50
C GLN A 57 -3.06 10.96 4.94
N PHE A 58 -1.98 10.95 4.15
CA PHE A 58 -1.51 12.03 3.32
C PHE A 58 -1.49 11.58 1.87
N PHE A 59 -2.15 12.32 0.97
CA PHE A 59 -2.13 12.03 -0.46
C PHE A 59 -0.91 12.63 -1.13
N VAL A 60 -0.21 11.77 -1.87
CA VAL A 60 0.95 12.12 -2.70
C VAL A 60 0.45 12.34 -4.13
N GLY A 61 0.62 13.54 -4.65
CA GLY A 61 0.12 13.90 -5.97
C GLY A 61 0.86 15.07 -6.61
N GLU A 62 0.48 15.42 -7.82
CA GLU A 62 1.11 16.49 -8.59
C GLU A 62 1.04 17.87 -7.90
N HIS A 63 -0.05 18.11 -7.17
CA HIS A 63 -0.28 19.39 -6.47
C HIS A 63 0.71 19.66 -5.32
N ASN A 64 1.47 18.66 -4.90
CA ASN A 64 2.45 18.75 -3.81
C ASN A 64 3.80 18.11 -4.16
N ILE A 65 4.06 17.91 -5.45
CA ILE A 65 5.28 17.24 -5.96
C ILE A 65 6.57 17.90 -5.47
N ASP A 66 6.61 19.22 -5.40
CA ASP A 66 7.79 19.99 -4.95
C ASP A 66 8.17 19.70 -3.50
N VAL A 67 7.22 19.20 -2.71
CA VAL A 67 7.43 18.89 -1.30
C VAL A 67 7.91 17.46 -1.08
N TRP A 68 7.43 16.51 -1.88
CA TRP A 68 7.68 15.09 -1.63
C TRP A 68 8.62 14.42 -2.63
N TRP A 69 8.78 14.96 -3.86
CA TRP A 69 9.52 14.29 -4.92
C TRP A 69 10.94 13.91 -4.52
N GLU A 70 11.73 14.85 -4.02
CA GLU A 70 13.12 14.60 -3.63
C GLU A 70 13.25 13.54 -2.52
N SER A 71 12.26 13.42 -1.67
CA SER A 71 12.24 12.43 -0.58
C SER A 71 11.76 11.05 -1.02
N LEU A 72 10.85 10.96 -2.00
CA LEU A 72 10.19 9.71 -2.38
C LEU A 72 10.66 9.12 -3.71
N LYS A 73 11.37 9.89 -4.55
CA LYS A 73 11.76 9.44 -5.90
C LYS A 73 12.49 8.09 -5.92
N THR A 74 13.42 7.88 -5.00
CA THR A 74 14.19 6.63 -4.94
C THR A 74 13.32 5.46 -4.52
N LEU A 75 12.42 5.66 -3.55
CA LEU A 75 11.44 4.66 -3.15
C LEU A 75 10.55 4.27 -4.34
N ILE A 76 10.06 5.25 -5.11
CA ILE A 76 9.23 5.01 -6.29
C ILE A 76 10.01 4.22 -7.35
N ILE A 77 11.26 4.59 -7.64
CA ILE A 77 12.12 3.86 -8.59
C ILE A 77 12.32 2.41 -8.13
N ASN A 78 12.61 2.17 -6.87
CA ASN A 78 12.79 0.82 -6.33
C ASN A 78 11.48 0.01 -6.32
N PHE A 79 10.34 0.66 -6.09
CA PHE A 79 9.05 0.04 -6.28
C PHE A 79 8.82 -0.36 -7.74
N ASP A 80 9.16 0.50 -8.71
CA ASP A 80 9.02 0.21 -10.15
C ASP A 80 9.84 -1.03 -10.56
N MET A 81 10.99 -1.26 -9.95
CA MET A 81 11.75 -2.50 -10.17
C MET A 81 10.98 -3.74 -9.71
N ALA A 82 10.34 -3.69 -8.55
CA ALA A 82 9.50 -4.77 -8.05
C ALA A 82 8.25 -4.95 -8.91
N TRP A 83 7.62 -3.85 -9.34
CA TRP A 83 6.47 -3.86 -10.23
C TRP A 83 6.79 -4.48 -11.60
N LYS A 84 7.91 -4.12 -12.20
CA LYS A 84 8.40 -4.72 -13.46
C LYS A 84 8.57 -6.23 -13.30
N HIS A 85 9.30 -6.66 -12.26
CA HIS A 85 9.48 -8.09 -11.97
C HIS A 85 8.13 -8.81 -11.75
N TYR A 86 7.19 -8.19 -11.03
CA TYR A 86 5.86 -8.76 -10.79
C TYR A 86 5.11 -8.99 -12.11
N LYS A 87 5.06 -8.00 -12.99
CA LYS A 87 4.38 -8.10 -14.30
C LYS A 87 4.95 -9.22 -15.15
N GLU A 88 6.28 -9.29 -15.27
CA GLU A 88 6.98 -10.31 -16.05
C GLU A 88 6.71 -11.73 -15.52
N ASN A 89 6.63 -11.92 -14.21
CA ASN A 89 6.47 -13.24 -13.58
C ASN A 89 5.00 -13.67 -13.37
N THR A 90 4.05 -12.79 -13.54
CA THR A 90 2.61 -13.09 -13.43
C THR A 90 1.90 -13.11 -14.79
N GLY A 91 2.56 -12.67 -15.85
CA GLY A 91 1.96 -12.50 -17.17
C GLY A 91 1.04 -11.29 -17.28
N ALA A 92 1.07 -10.35 -16.30
CA ALA A 92 0.24 -9.14 -16.33
C ALA A 92 0.51 -8.29 -17.58
N ASP A 93 1.76 -8.24 -18.04
CA ASP A 93 2.14 -7.53 -19.27
C ASP A 93 1.46 -8.08 -20.55
N SER A 94 1.17 -9.38 -20.58
CA SER A 94 0.53 -10.02 -21.75
C SER A 94 -1.00 -9.87 -21.76
N VAL A 95 -1.60 -9.62 -20.59
CA VAL A 95 -3.05 -9.46 -20.44
C VAL A 95 -3.49 -8.01 -20.68
N TYR A 96 -2.68 -7.06 -20.20
CA TYR A 96 -2.95 -5.63 -20.33
C TYR A 96 -2.07 -5.06 -21.44
N ASP A 97 -2.63 -4.97 -22.64
CA ASP A 97 -1.94 -4.50 -23.83
C ASP A 97 -1.34 -3.10 -23.65
N GLY A 98 -0.06 -2.97 -23.98
CA GLY A 98 0.65 -1.70 -24.02
C GLY A 98 1.15 -1.14 -22.68
N ASN A 99 1.05 -1.87 -21.58
CA ASN A 99 1.69 -1.53 -20.30
C ASN A 99 1.42 -0.12 -19.73
N ASN A 100 0.31 0.51 -20.09
CA ASN A 100 -0.04 1.86 -19.64
C ASN A 100 -0.70 1.82 -18.27
N PHE A 101 0.03 1.34 -17.25
CA PHE A 101 -0.41 1.44 -15.89
C PHE A 101 -0.03 2.79 -15.31
N ASN A 102 -1.03 3.52 -14.82
CA ASN A 102 -0.82 4.76 -14.09
C ASN A 102 -1.06 4.54 -12.60
N TYR A 103 -0.23 5.15 -11.77
CA TYR A 103 -0.49 5.19 -10.34
C TYR A 103 -1.65 6.13 -10.05
N THR A 104 -2.60 5.65 -9.26
CA THR A 104 -3.73 6.44 -8.81
C THR A 104 -3.81 6.41 -7.29
N ASN A 105 -4.19 7.53 -6.69
CA ASN A 105 -4.42 7.61 -5.24
C ASN A 105 -3.21 7.16 -4.39
N LEU A 106 -2.00 7.54 -4.80
CA LEU A 106 -0.82 7.34 -3.97
C LEU A 106 -1.00 8.07 -2.64
N LYS A 107 -0.76 7.35 -1.54
CA LYS A 107 -0.88 7.91 -0.19
C LYS A 107 0.10 7.27 0.76
N ILE A 108 0.52 8.06 1.74
CA ILE A 108 1.17 7.54 2.94
C ILE A 108 0.10 7.47 4.03
N GLN A 109 -0.04 6.32 4.66
CA GLN A 109 -1.08 6.03 5.62
C GLN A 109 -0.47 5.64 6.96
N LYS A 110 -0.93 6.26 8.03
CA LYS A 110 -0.59 5.92 9.41
C LYS A 110 -1.77 5.23 10.07
N THR A 111 -1.50 4.09 10.66
CA THR A 111 -2.47 3.30 11.43
C THR A 111 -1.91 3.12 12.82
N LEU A 112 -2.61 3.62 13.83
CA LEU A 112 -2.22 3.50 15.24
C LEU A 112 -2.68 2.16 15.82
N PRO A 113 -2.19 1.76 17.00
CA PRO A 113 -2.71 0.59 17.71
C PRO A 113 -4.24 0.63 17.82
N THR A 114 -4.87 -0.50 17.54
CA THR A 114 -6.33 -0.71 17.47
C THR A 114 -7.03 -0.13 16.24
N GLU A 115 -6.41 0.72 15.46
CA GLU A 115 -6.92 1.19 14.16
C GLU A 115 -6.72 0.14 13.07
N GLY A 116 -7.37 0.31 11.92
CA GLY A 116 -7.23 -0.60 10.80
C GLY A 116 -8.30 -0.45 9.72
N TYR A 117 -8.27 -1.34 8.74
CA TYR A 117 -9.35 -1.50 7.78
C TYR A 117 -10.05 -2.84 8.05
N HIS A 118 -11.01 -2.82 8.96
CA HIS A 118 -11.55 -4.01 9.62
C HIS A 118 -12.47 -4.86 8.75
N VAL A 119 -13.07 -4.28 7.71
CA VAL A 119 -14.00 -5.00 6.83
C VAL A 119 -13.30 -5.63 5.64
N TRP A 120 -13.79 -6.80 5.25
CA TRP A 120 -13.38 -7.47 4.04
C TRP A 120 -13.81 -6.68 2.81
N HIS A 121 -12.88 -6.38 1.90
CA HIS A 121 -13.14 -5.58 0.71
C HIS A 121 -12.22 -5.99 -0.46
N ILE A 122 -12.55 -5.49 -1.63
CA ILE A 122 -11.71 -5.46 -2.82
C ILE A 122 -11.53 -4.00 -3.25
N GLU A 123 -10.53 -3.73 -4.06
CA GLU A 123 -10.24 -2.36 -4.50
C GLU A 123 -10.79 -2.04 -5.89
N HIS A 124 -11.19 -3.05 -6.67
CA HIS A 124 -11.77 -2.89 -8.00
C HIS A 124 -13.30 -2.71 -7.92
N GLY A 125 -13.86 -1.83 -8.77
CA GLY A 125 -15.31 -1.71 -8.95
C GLY A 125 -16.08 -1.04 -7.81
N GLN A 126 -15.40 -0.43 -6.84
CA GLN A 126 -16.04 0.29 -5.74
C GLN A 126 -16.12 1.79 -6.00
N GLY A 127 -17.07 2.19 -6.87
CA GLY A 127 -17.34 3.59 -7.20
C GLY A 127 -16.50 4.12 -8.36
N TYR A 128 -16.90 5.28 -8.89
CA TYR A 128 -16.39 5.88 -10.13
C TYR A 128 -14.85 6.01 -10.24
N HIS A 129 -14.14 6.09 -9.12
CA HIS A 129 -12.69 6.26 -9.14
C HIS A 129 -11.89 4.95 -9.07
N ASN A 130 -12.55 3.82 -8.83
CA ASN A 130 -11.91 2.52 -8.62
C ASN A 130 -12.25 1.48 -9.69
N GLU A 131 -13.10 1.85 -10.66
CA GLU A 131 -13.57 0.91 -11.71
C GLU A 131 -12.44 0.35 -12.57
N ALA A 132 -11.40 1.15 -12.83
CA ALA A 132 -10.27 0.77 -13.65
C ALA A 132 -9.06 0.24 -12.85
N ARG A 133 -9.17 0.08 -11.53
CA ARG A 133 -8.04 -0.39 -10.72
C ARG A 133 -7.77 -1.88 -11.02
N ALA A 134 -6.62 -2.16 -11.62
CA ALA A 134 -6.21 -3.53 -11.98
C ALA A 134 -5.41 -4.19 -10.85
N PHE A 135 -4.51 -3.43 -10.20
CA PHE A 135 -3.63 -3.92 -9.15
C PHE A 135 -3.62 -2.97 -7.96
N VAL A 136 -3.22 -3.51 -6.83
CA VAL A 136 -2.98 -2.77 -5.58
C VAL A 136 -1.58 -3.07 -5.11
N PHE A 137 -0.95 -2.10 -4.47
CA PHE A 137 0.30 -2.32 -3.77
C PHE A 137 0.32 -1.62 -2.41
N SER A 138 1.13 -2.14 -1.54
CA SER A 138 1.49 -1.52 -0.26
C SER A 138 2.97 -1.64 -0.02
N VAL A 139 3.58 -0.57 0.51
CA VAL A 139 4.94 -0.58 1.02
C VAL A 139 4.85 -0.35 2.53
N TYR A 140 5.32 -1.31 3.31
CA TYR A 140 5.40 -1.14 4.77
C TYR A 140 6.63 -0.32 5.13
N LEU A 141 6.43 0.81 5.80
CA LEU A 141 7.49 1.75 6.12
C LEU A 141 8.19 1.47 7.46
N ASN A 142 7.58 0.65 8.31
CA ASN A 142 8.13 0.21 9.58
C ASN A 142 7.78 -1.24 9.88
N ASP A 143 8.50 -1.83 10.84
CA ASP A 143 8.14 -3.11 11.40
C ASP A 143 6.97 -2.95 12.37
N VAL A 144 6.15 -4.00 12.48
CA VAL A 144 5.11 -4.14 13.52
C VAL A 144 5.29 -5.52 14.15
N GLU A 145 5.46 -5.54 15.47
CA GLU A 145 5.75 -6.79 16.16
C GLU A 145 4.52 -7.71 16.22
N GLU A 146 3.35 -7.13 16.51
CA GLU A 146 2.10 -7.87 16.65
C GLU A 146 0.95 -7.17 15.93
N GLY A 147 0.23 -7.91 15.09
CA GLY A 147 -0.86 -7.39 14.28
C GLY A 147 -0.40 -6.64 13.01
N GLY A 148 -1.27 -5.78 12.47
CA GLY A 148 -0.99 -4.94 11.31
C GLY A 148 -0.91 -5.66 9.97
N GLU A 149 -1.19 -6.96 9.90
CA GLU A 149 -1.08 -7.73 8.67
C GLU A 149 -2.12 -7.30 7.62
N THR A 150 -1.73 -7.40 6.35
CA THR A 150 -2.71 -7.51 5.26
C THR A 150 -3.16 -8.97 5.17
N GLU A 151 -4.43 -9.23 5.43
CA GLU A 151 -5.02 -10.57 5.45
C GLU A 151 -5.90 -10.78 4.22
N PHE A 152 -5.66 -11.90 3.50
CA PHE A 152 -6.39 -12.31 2.30
C PHE A 152 -7.32 -13.47 2.64
N LEU A 153 -8.64 -13.24 2.52
CA LEU A 153 -9.68 -14.16 2.96
C LEU A 153 -9.60 -15.52 2.25
N HIS A 154 -9.63 -15.51 0.91
CA HIS A 154 -9.76 -16.75 0.12
C HIS A 154 -8.44 -17.52 0.00
N PHE A 155 -7.32 -16.93 0.39
CA PHE A 155 -6.00 -17.55 0.31
C PHE A 155 -5.46 -17.96 1.68
N SER A 156 -6.18 -17.68 2.77
CA SER A 156 -5.73 -17.90 4.16
C SER A 156 -4.32 -17.37 4.40
N LYS A 157 -4.01 -16.22 3.77
CA LYS A 157 -2.67 -15.62 3.76
C LYS A 157 -2.69 -14.33 4.57
N ARG A 158 -1.74 -14.22 5.50
CA ARG A 158 -1.43 -12.98 6.22
C ARG A 158 -0.04 -12.52 5.87
N VAL A 159 0.08 -11.28 5.43
CA VAL A 159 1.36 -10.66 5.14
C VAL A 159 1.70 -9.70 6.26
N LYS A 160 2.70 -10.08 7.08
CA LYS A 160 3.15 -9.29 8.23
C LYS A 160 3.85 -8.01 7.76
N PRO A 161 3.59 -6.85 8.37
CA PRO A 161 4.36 -5.64 8.17
C PRO A 161 5.84 -5.89 8.48
N LYS A 162 6.68 -5.51 7.53
CA LYS A 162 8.13 -5.52 7.67
C LYS A 162 8.67 -4.30 6.92
N ARG A 163 9.54 -3.53 7.55
CA ARG A 163 10.12 -2.35 6.95
C ARG A 163 10.71 -2.66 5.57
N GLY A 164 10.34 -1.85 4.57
CA GLY A 164 10.79 -2.00 3.19
C GLY A 164 10.14 -3.15 2.40
N ARG A 165 9.19 -3.87 3.00
CA ARG A 165 8.43 -4.91 2.30
C ARG A 165 7.41 -4.28 1.36
N ILE A 166 7.40 -4.75 0.12
CA ILE A 166 6.37 -4.42 -0.87
C ILE A 166 5.44 -5.62 -1.01
N VAL A 167 4.14 -5.37 -1.10
CA VAL A 167 3.13 -6.37 -1.44
C VAL A 167 2.36 -5.88 -2.65
N ILE A 168 2.20 -6.73 -3.66
CA ILE A 168 1.47 -6.43 -4.91
C ILE A 168 0.46 -7.54 -5.16
N TRP A 169 -0.79 -7.18 -5.50
CA TRP A 169 -1.85 -8.14 -5.79
C TRP A 169 -2.91 -7.58 -6.75
N PRO A 170 -3.68 -8.43 -7.45
CA PRO A 170 -4.81 -7.97 -8.27
C PRO A 170 -5.91 -7.31 -7.43
N ALA A 171 -6.52 -6.25 -7.95
CA ALA A 171 -7.47 -5.42 -7.21
C ALA A 171 -8.86 -6.04 -7.02
N GLY A 172 -9.22 -7.02 -7.84
CA GLY A 172 -10.57 -7.60 -7.90
C GLY A 172 -10.73 -8.93 -7.15
N PHE A 173 -11.91 -9.52 -7.30
CA PHE A 173 -12.18 -10.87 -6.79
C PHE A 173 -11.24 -11.89 -7.47
N PRO A 174 -10.65 -12.88 -6.73
CA PRO A 174 -10.96 -13.26 -5.35
C PRO A 174 -10.01 -12.65 -4.29
N TYR A 175 -9.34 -11.54 -4.55
CA TYR A 175 -8.37 -10.93 -3.64
C TYR A 175 -9.05 -10.07 -2.55
N VAL A 176 -10.10 -10.64 -1.94
CA VAL A 176 -10.78 -10.05 -0.78
C VAL A 176 -9.80 -10.00 0.39
N HIS A 177 -9.58 -8.79 0.92
CA HIS A 177 -8.59 -8.58 1.96
C HIS A 177 -9.06 -7.55 3.00
N ARG A 178 -8.33 -7.49 4.11
CA ARG A 178 -8.48 -6.46 5.15
C ARG A 178 -7.12 -6.11 5.76
N GLY A 179 -7.06 -4.96 6.43
CA GLY A 179 -5.93 -4.57 7.26
C GLY A 179 -6.22 -4.85 8.73
N ASN A 180 -5.48 -5.77 9.34
CA ASN A 180 -5.58 -6.04 10.76
C ASN A 180 -5.01 -4.89 11.59
N SER A 181 -5.51 -4.71 12.81
CA SER A 181 -4.99 -3.70 13.72
C SER A 181 -3.58 -4.04 14.19
N PRO A 182 -2.65 -3.09 14.21
CA PRO A 182 -1.43 -3.24 14.99
C PRO A 182 -1.77 -3.18 16.49
N PHE A 183 -1.04 -3.94 17.29
CA PHE A 183 -1.20 -3.91 18.75
C PHE A 183 -0.03 -3.23 19.45
N VAL A 184 1.15 -3.26 18.82
CA VAL A 184 2.39 -2.63 19.34
C VAL A 184 3.13 -1.96 18.19
#